data_f55309d0e85b1e6db69462732978ec4d
#
_entry.id   f55309d0e85b1e6db69462732978ec4d
#
_cell.length_a   1.000
_cell.length_b   1.000
_cell.length_c   1.000
_cell.angle_alpha   90.00
_cell.angle_beta   90.00
_cell.angle_gamma   90.00
#
_symmetry.space_group_name_H-M   'P 1'
#
loop_
_entity.id
_entity.type
_entity.pdbx_description
1 polymer ?
#
loop_
_entity_poly.entity_id
_entity_poly.type
_entity_poly.pdbx_seq_one_letter_code
_entity_poly.pdbx_strand_id
1 'polypeptide(L)' 'MTLSGVKSGDIVLCDRMGRVFYAIVVERHERELEVEPIDRRVSYRHVKAREVLGIWRKSRTQRERVVEALRATS' A
#
# COMPACT_ATOMS: atom_id res chain seq x y z
N MET A 1 7.66 11.95 -2.59
CA MET A 1 6.57 11.78 -1.61
C MET A 1 7.16 11.55 -0.24
N THR A 2 6.59 12.13 0.79
CA THR A 2 7.01 11.89 2.16
C THR A 2 6.27 10.69 2.76
N LEU A 3 6.91 9.97 3.67
CA LEU A 3 6.31 8.79 4.30
C LEU A 3 5.52 9.11 5.57
N SER A 4 5.45 10.38 5.97
CA SER A 4 4.90 10.78 7.26
C SER A 4 3.44 10.39 7.50
N GLY A 5 2.65 10.22 6.45
CA GLY A 5 1.25 9.82 6.56
C GLY A 5 1.00 8.32 6.37
N VAL A 6 2.04 7.54 6.12
CA VAL A 6 1.89 6.11 5.84
C VAL A 6 1.85 5.31 7.13
N LYS A 7 0.93 4.36 7.22
CA LYS A 7 0.77 3.49 8.40
C LYS A 7 0.79 2.02 7.99
N SER A 8 1.10 1.17 8.94
CA SER A 8 1.00 -0.29 8.73
C SER A 8 -0.41 -0.67 8.30
N GLY A 9 -0.50 -1.53 7.30
CA GLY A 9 -1.77 -1.95 6.72
C GLY A 9 -2.22 -1.12 5.51
N ASP A 10 -1.58 0.01 5.26
CA ASP A 10 -1.86 0.80 4.05
C ASP A 10 -1.39 0.04 2.81
N ILE A 11 -2.07 0.28 1.70
CA ILE A 11 -1.66 -0.28 0.41
C ILE A 11 -0.94 0.81 -0.37
N VAL A 12 0.24 0.48 -0.88
CA VAL A 12 1.06 1.40 -1.68
C VAL A 12 1.29 0.84 -3.07
N LEU A 13 1.33 1.73 -4.04
CA LEU A 13 1.80 1.41 -5.38
C LEU A 13 3.27 1.82 -5.47
N CYS A 14 4.12 0.87 -5.81
CA CYS A 14 5.56 1.07 -5.83
C CYS A 14 6.12 0.85 -7.23
N ASP A 15 7.17 1.60 -7.55
CA ASP A 15 7.99 1.39 -8.74
C ASP A 15 9.42 1.15 -8.28
N ARG A 16 9.88 -0.09 -8.37
CA ARG A 16 11.24 -0.45 -8.03
C ARG A 16 11.96 -1.01 -9.24
N MET A 17 12.99 -0.30 -9.68
CA MET A 17 13.80 -0.69 -10.83
C MET A 17 12.98 -0.96 -12.09
N GLY A 18 11.96 -0.15 -12.32
CA GLY A 18 11.07 -0.28 -13.46
C GLY A 18 9.91 -1.27 -13.29
N ARG A 19 9.86 -1.98 -12.18
CA ARG A 19 8.75 -2.89 -11.87
C ARG A 19 7.74 -2.18 -10.98
N VAL A 20 6.52 -2.07 -11.46
CA VAL A 20 5.41 -1.46 -10.72
C VAL A 20 4.58 -2.56 -10.06
N PHE A 21 4.30 -2.41 -8.77
CA PHE A 21 3.54 -3.40 -8.02
C PHE A 21 2.83 -2.77 -6.83
N TYR A 22 1.75 -3.42 -6.38
CA TYR A 22 1.06 -3.06 -5.14
C TYR A 22 1.63 -3.86 -3.99
N ALA A 23 1.71 -3.23 -2.83
CA ALA A 23 2.19 -3.88 -1.61
C ALA A 23 1.47 -3.35 -0.38
N ILE A 24 1.39 -4.19 0.65
CA ILE A 24 0.84 -3.82 1.96
C ILE A 24 1.99 -3.37 2.84
N VAL A 25 1.85 -2.23 3.49
CA VAL A 25 2.86 -1.73 4.42
C VAL A 25 2.85 -2.56 5.68
N VAL A 26 3.98 -3.16 6.00
CA VAL A 26 4.19 -3.92 7.24
C VAL A 26 4.67 -2.98 8.33
N GLU A 27 5.67 -2.17 8.04
CA GLU A 27 6.22 -1.21 8.99
C GLU A 27 6.81 -0.01 8.24
N ARG A 28 6.70 1.16 8.86
CA ARG A 28 7.29 2.37 8.32
C ARG A 28 8.60 2.66 9.05
N HIS A 29 9.67 2.83 8.28
CA HIS A 29 10.95 3.31 8.76
C HIS A 29 11.15 4.76 8.34
N GLU A 30 12.24 5.39 8.76
CA GLU A 30 12.46 6.81 8.53
C GLU A 30 12.47 7.19 7.04
N ARG A 31 13.13 6.39 6.20
CA ARG A 31 13.31 6.69 4.77
C ARG A 31 12.82 5.58 3.84
N GLU A 32 12.29 4.53 4.40
CA GLU A 32 11.80 3.39 3.62
C GLU A 32 10.62 2.72 4.28
N LEU A 33 9.93 1.90 3.53
CA LEU A 33 8.83 1.08 4.03
C LEU A 33 9.23 -0.39 3.94
N GLU A 34 8.95 -1.14 4.99
CA GLU A 34 8.91 -2.57 4.91
C GLU A 34 7.53 -2.96 4.39
N VAL A 35 7.49 -3.73 3.31
CA VAL A 35 6.24 -4.05 2.62
C VAL A 35 6.12 -5.53 2.32
N GLU A 36 4.90 -5.97 2.10
CA GLU A 36 4.59 -7.29 1.59
C GLU A 36 3.90 -7.13 0.23
N PRO A 37 4.58 -7.49 -0.89
CA PRO A 37 3.96 -7.38 -2.20
C PRO A 37 2.72 -8.25 -2.32
N ILE A 38 1.69 -7.73 -2.95
CA ILE A 38 0.45 -8.47 -3.20
C ILE A 38 0.68 -9.49 -4.32
N ASP A 39 1.46 -9.13 -5.32
CA ASP A 39 1.83 -10.04 -6.41
C ASP A 39 2.91 -11.01 -5.93
N ARG A 40 2.61 -12.31 -5.98
CA ARG A 40 3.52 -13.37 -5.53
C ARG A 40 4.82 -13.45 -6.33
N ARG A 41 4.84 -12.89 -7.54
CA ARG A 41 6.02 -12.85 -8.38
C ARG A 41 7.02 -11.78 -7.96
N VAL A 42 6.61 -10.86 -7.11
CA VAL A 42 7.45 -9.79 -6.59
C VAL A 42 8.01 -10.22 -5.25
N SER A 43 9.34 -10.14 -5.11
CA SER A 43 10.03 -10.54 -3.88
C SER A 43 10.59 -9.37 -3.08
N TYR A 44 10.38 -8.14 -3.51
CA TYR A 44 10.85 -6.96 -2.78
C TYR A 44 10.12 -6.80 -1.46
N ARG A 45 10.87 -6.60 -0.38
CA ARG A 45 10.33 -6.42 0.97
C ARG A 45 10.50 -5.01 1.50
N HIS A 46 11.30 -4.19 0.83
CA HIS A 46 11.57 -2.82 1.21
C HIS A 46 11.48 -1.91 -0.01
N VAL A 47 10.88 -0.74 0.17
CA VAL A 47 10.81 0.30 -0.85
C VAL A 47 11.17 1.63 -0.23
N LYS A 48 11.85 2.48 -1.00
CA LYS A 48 12.22 3.82 -0.56
C LYS A 48 11.07 4.78 -0.83
N ALA A 49 11.08 5.92 -0.12
CA ALA A 49 10.05 6.95 -0.28
C ALA A 49 9.85 7.36 -1.75
N ARG A 50 10.96 7.52 -2.49
CA ARG A 50 10.92 7.91 -3.90
C ARG A 50 10.33 6.84 -4.83
N GLU A 51 10.25 5.61 -4.37
CA GLU A 51 9.70 4.49 -5.13
C GLU A 51 8.20 4.33 -4.94
N VAL A 52 7.60 5.06 -4.02
CA VAL A 52 6.16 5.03 -3.75
C VAL A 52 5.46 6.00 -4.69
N LEU A 53 4.59 5.47 -5.56
CA LEU A 53 3.83 6.25 -6.52
C LEU A 53 2.46 6.70 -5.99
N GLY A 54 1.89 5.94 -5.09
CA GLY A 54 0.60 6.26 -4.51
C GLY A 54 0.32 5.47 -3.24
N ILE A 55 -0.58 5.98 -2.43
CA ILE A 55 -0.95 5.37 -1.15
C ILE A 55 -2.46 5.27 -1.06
N TRP A 56 -2.98 4.09 -0.72
CA TRP A 56 -4.39 3.86 -0.44
C TRP A 56 -4.52 3.45 1.02
N ARG A 57 -5.22 4.26 1.79
CA ARG A 57 -5.45 3.97 3.21
C ARG A 57 -6.69 3.14 3.40
N LYS A 58 -6.58 2.07 4.17
CA LYS A 58 -7.75 1.37 4.67
C LYS A 58 -8.30 2.15 5.85
N SER A 59 -9.15 3.13 5.59
CA SER A 59 -9.90 3.77 6.66
C SER A 59 -11.14 2.92 6.97
N ARG A 60 -11.61 3.01 8.21
CA ARG A 60 -12.86 2.37 8.62
C ARG A 60 -14.02 2.81 7.73
N THR A 61 -14.05 4.09 7.38
CA THR A 61 -15.08 4.66 6.52
C THR A 61 -15.09 4.07 5.13
N GLN A 62 -13.91 3.88 4.52
CA GLN A 62 -13.80 3.25 3.21
C GLN A 62 -14.26 1.80 3.25
N ARG A 63 -13.94 1.09 4.32
CA ARG A 63 -14.35 -0.29 4.50
C ARG A 63 -15.87 -0.42 4.61
N GLU A 64 -16.50 0.47 5.34
CA GLU A 64 -17.95 0.53 5.47
C GLU A 64 -18.62 0.83 4.13
N ARG A 65 -18.09 1.78 3.36
CA ARG A 65 -18.60 2.11 2.03
C ARG A 65 -18.51 0.94 1.06
N VAL A 66 -17.40 0.23 1.07
CA VAL A 66 -17.22 -0.96 0.21
C VAL A 66 -18.24 -2.04 0.58
N VAL A 67 -18.44 -2.30 1.86
CA VAL A 67 -19.41 -3.29 2.32
C VAL A 67 -20.83 -2.89 1.93
N GLU A 68 -21.20 -1.62 2.09
CA GLU A 68 -22.52 -1.12 1.68
C GLU A 68 -22.73 -1.25 0.17
N ALA A 69 -21.73 -0.89 -0.62
CA ALA A 69 -21.79 -1.03 -2.07
C ALA A 69 -22.00 -2.48 -2.50
N LEU A 70 -21.30 -3.42 -1.87
CA LEU A 70 -21.46 -4.85 -2.13
C LEU A 70 -22.85 -5.35 -1.71
N ARG A 71 -23.39 -4.87 -0.61
CA ARG A 71 -24.74 -5.21 -0.17
C ARG A 71 -25.80 -4.65 -1.09
N ALA A 72 -25.59 -3.44 -1.61
CA ALA A 72 -26.53 -2.80 -2.51
C ALA A 72 -26.62 -3.50 -3.87
N THR A 73 -25.57 -4.21 -4.29
CA THR A 73 -25.51 -4.91 -5.56
C THR A 73 -25.89 -6.40 -5.45
N SER A 74 -26.05 -6.88 -4.26
CA SER A 74 -26.48 -8.28 -4.02
C SER A 74 -28.02 -8.40 -3.82
#